data_4ca192f78909b8308be968169f57da25
#
_entry.id   4ca192f78909b8308be968169f57da25
#
_cell.length_a   1.000
_cell.length_b   1.000
_cell.length_c   1.000
_cell.angle_alpha   90.00
_cell.angle_beta   90.00
_cell.angle_gamma   90.00
#
_symmetry.space_group_name_H-M   'P 1'
#
loop_
_entity.id
_entity.type
_entity.pdbx_description
1 polymer ?
#
loop_
_entity_poly.entity_id
_entity_poly.type
_entity_poly.pdbx_seq_one_letter_code
_entity_poly.pdbx_strand_id
1 'polypeptide(L)'
;MDELKDIAIFTIGFKENVIMELEFRNKVVVVTGGANGIGKCIADEFRARGAEVYVIDKQEGDHFVGDISRKEILESFVAEIISRHLKVDYIINNALPMMKGIDECTYEEFQYALSVGVTAPFYLVKLLKPYLADGACIINISSSRDRMSQPQTESYTAAGRTCR
;
A
#
# COMPACT_ATOMS: atom_id res chain seq x y z
N MET A 1 17.51 12.85 32.93
CA MET A 1 17.13 11.51 33.41
C MET A 1 15.63 11.41 33.18
N ASP A 2 15.23 11.06 31.98
CA ASP A 2 13.90 10.60 31.55
C ASP A 2 13.81 10.56 30.00
N GLU A 3 14.64 9.73 29.41
CA GLU A 3 14.56 9.41 27.98
C GLU A 3 14.43 7.89 27.81
N LEU A 4 13.27 7.31 28.11
CA LEU A 4 12.94 5.90 27.80
C LEU A 4 11.42 5.66 27.94
N LYS A 5 10.58 6.39 27.19
CA LYS A 5 9.12 6.14 27.26
C LYS A 5 8.46 5.74 25.96
N ASP A 6 9.20 5.47 24.90
CA ASP A 6 8.60 5.13 23.58
C ASP A 6 9.00 3.73 23.06
N ILE A 7 9.08 2.74 23.94
CA ILE A 7 9.11 1.34 23.50
C ILE A 7 7.74 0.73 23.81
N ALA A 8 6.87 0.72 22.80
CA ALA A 8 5.62 -0.02 22.88
C ALA A 8 5.91 -1.52 22.92
N ILE A 9 5.85 -2.12 24.10
CA ILE A 9 5.93 -3.56 24.30
C ILE A 9 4.57 -4.17 23.96
N PHE A 10 4.49 -4.95 22.88
CA PHE A 10 3.33 -5.79 22.60
C PHE A 10 3.27 -6.92 23.63
N THR A 11 2.48 -6.73 24.67
CA THR A 11 2.13 -7.82 25.60
C THR A 11 0.73 -8.31 25.26
N ILE A 12 0.63 -9.53 24.74
CA ILE A 12 -0.66 -10.24 24.62
C ILE A 12 -1.08 -10.68 26.01
N GLY A 13 -1.97 -9.96 26.64
CA GLY A 13 -2.56 -10.28 27.95
C GLY A 13 -4.07 -10.07 27.94
N PHE A 14 -4.79 -11.10 28.33
CA PHE A 14 -6.25 -11.17 28.39
C PHE A 14 -6.86 -10.13 29.34
N LYS A 15 -7.98 -9.51 28.88
CA LYS A 15 -8.98 -8.76 29.64
C LYS A 15 -8.51 -7.55 30.47
N GLU A 16 -8.55 -6.41 29.82
CA GLU A 16 -9.14 -5.19 30.40
C GLU A 16 -9.55 -4.33 29.21
N ASN A 17 -10.61 -3.52 29.30
CA ASN A 17 -11.05 -2.60 28.27
C ASN A 17 -9.89 -1.67 27.90
N VAL A 18 -9.02 -2.11 27.02
CA VAL A 18 -8.04 -1.25 26.36
C VAL A 18 -8.90 -0.35 25.49
N ILE A 19 -9.08 0.88 25.93
CA ILE A 19 -9.44 1.98 25.06
C ILE A 19 -8.26 2.00 24.07
N MET A 20 -8.43 1.35 22.92
CA MET A 20 -7.49 1.53 21.82
C MET A 20 -7.51 3.02 21.53
N GLU A 21 -6.45 3.74 21.91
CA GLU A 21 -6.30 5.12 21.53
C GLU A 21 -6.46 5.17 20.01
N LEU A 22 -7.36 6.02 19.53
CA LEU A 22 -7.61 6.20 18.12
C LEU A 22 -6.45 7.01 17.54
N GLU A 23 -5.28 6.37 17.51
CA GLU A 23 -3.98 6.93 17.13
C GLU A 23 -3.99 7.56 15.74
N PHE A 24 -4.82 6.98 14.84
CA PHE A 24 -4.96 7.47 13.47
C PHE A 24 -6.28 8.20 13.21
N ARG A 25 -6.93 8.71 14.28
CA ARG A 25 -8.16 9.51 14.12
C ARG A 25 -7.90 10.71 13.20
N ASN A 26 -8.80 10.92 12.25
CA ASN A 26 -8.73 11.97 11.23
C ASN A 26 -7.53 11.83 10.27
N LYS A 27 -6.88 10.67 10.21
CA LYS A 27 -5.85 10.37 9.22
C LYS A 27 -6.46 9.75 7.99
N VAL A 28 -6.00 10.17 6.82
CA VAL A 28 -6.38 9.60 5.53
C VAL A 28 -5.25 8.70 5.03
N VAL A 29 -5.61 7.43 4.78
CA VAL A 29 -4.67 6.38 4.40
C VAL A 29 -5.08 5.80 3.05
N VAL A 30 -4.14 5.67 2.15
CA VAL A 30 -4.33 5.06 0.83
C VAL A 30 -3.56 3.75 0.77
N VAL A 31 -4.23 2.65 0.40
CA VAL A 31 -3.63 1.31 0.32
C VAL A 31 -3.89 0.70 -1.04
N THR A 32 -2.85 0.29 -1.75
CA THR A 32 -2.98 -0.49 -2.97
C THR A 32 -2.91 -1.99 -2.69
N GLY A 33 -3.75 -2.80 -3.34
CA GLY A 33 -3.80 -4.25 -3.12
C GLY A 33 -4.34 -4.62 -1.74
N GLY A 34 -5.37 -3.90 -1.28
CA GLY A 34 -5.91 -4.03 0.07
C GLY A 34 -7.12 -4.95 0.22
N ALA A 35 -7.52 -5.68 -0.83
CA ALA A 35 -8.64 -6.62 -0.74
C ALA A 35 -8.30 -7.88 0.07
N ASN A 36 -7.03 -8.29 0.06
CA ASN A 36 -6.59 -9.52 0.70
C ASN A 36 -5.20 -9.41 1.34
N GLY A 37 -4.81 -10.46 2.09
CA GLY A 37 -3.47 -10.67 2.62
C GLY A 37 -2.94 -9.51 3.47
N ILE A 38 -1.69 -9.12 3.21
CA ILE A 38 -0.98 -8.09 3.98
C ILE A 38 -1.67 -6.73 3.85
N GLY A 39 -2.05 -6.34 2.63
CA GLY A 39 -2.70 -5.05 2.38
C GLY A 39 -4.04 -4.93 3.12
N LYS A 40 -4.83 -6.01 3.14
CA LYS A 40 -6.08 -6.04 3.92
C LYS A 40 -5.83 -5.89 5.42
N CYS A 41 -4.86 -6.63 5.95
CA CYS A 41 -4.50 -6.54 7.37
C CYS A 41 -4.07 -5.11 7.75
N ILE A 42 -3.25 -4.47 6.92
CA ILE A 42 -2.84 -3.07 7.11
C ILE A 42 -4.05 -2.14 7.08
N ALA A 43 -4.92 -2.27 6.07
CA ALA A 43 -6.09 -1.42 5.93
C ALA A 43 -7.05 -1.55 7.12
N ASP A 44 -7.29 -2.78 7.57
CA ASP A 44 -8.18 -3.06 8.69
C ASP A 44 -7.60 -2.51 10.01
N GLU A 45 -6.29 -2.62 10.23
CA GLU A 45 -5.64 -2.09 11.42
C GLU A 45 -5.69 -0.56 11.47
N PHE A 46 -5.47 0.13 10.35
CA PHE A 46 -5.64 1.58 10.30
C PHE A 46 -7.08 2.00 10.57
N ARG A 47 -8.07 1.29 10.01
CA ARG A 47 -9.50 1.54 10.30
C ARG A 47 -9.83 1.33 11.77
N ALA A 48 -9.37 0.24 12.36
CA ALA A 48 -9.59 -0.07 13.77
C ALA A 48 -9.04 1.01 14.71
N ARG A 49 -7.99 1.73 14.27
CA ARG A 49 -7.39 2.85 15.01
C ARG A 49 -7.92 4.22 14.58
N GLY A 50 -9.01 4.26 13.85
CA GLY A 50 -9.76 5.49 13.57
C GLY A 50 -9.38 6.24 12.29
N ALA A 51 -8.55 5.66 11.43
CA ALA A 51 -8.24 6.25 10.12
C ALA A 51 -9.38 6.07 9.13
N GLU A 52 -9.49 7.00 8.19
CA GLU A 52 -10.25 6.81 6.97
C GLU A 52 -9.35 6.18 5.90
N VAL A 53 -9.71 4.97 5.44
CA VAL A 53 -8.82 4.15 4.60
C VAL A 53 -9.46 3.92 3.24
N TYR A 54 -8.78 4.40 2.20
CA TYR A 54 -9.09 4.19 0.80
C TYR A 54 -8.28 3.03 0.26
N VAL A 55 -8.96 2.00 -0.22
CA VAL A 55 -8.34 0.82 -0.81
C VAL A 55 -8.64 0.80 -2.30
N ILE A 56 -7.61 0.50 -3.12
CA ILE A 56 -7.78 0.11 -4.51
C ILE A 56 -7.25 -1.30 -4.74
N ASP A 57 -8.07 -2.16 -5.33
CA ASP A 57 -7.70 -3.52 -5.71
C ASP A 57 -8.44 -3.91 -7.00
N LYS A 58 -7.89 -4.85 -7.76
CA LYS A 58 -8.54 -5.39 -8.96
C LYS A 58 -9.62 -6.43 -8.65
N GLN A 59 -9.63 -6.96 -7.43
CA GLN A 59 -10.65 -7.90 -6.98
C GLN A 59 -11.94 -7.16 -6.63
N GLU A 60 -13.07 -7.83 -6.81
CA GLU A 60 -14.37 -7.32 -6.39
C GLU A 60 -14.46 -7.20 -4.87
N GLY A 61 -15.11 -6.14 -4.37
CA GLY A 61 -15.28 -5.89 -2.95
C GLY A 61 -15.82 -4.51 -2.65
N ASP A 62 -15.99 -4.20 -1.37
CA ASP A 62 -16.42 -2.89 -0.87
C ASP A 62 -15.22 -1.93 -0.78
N HIS A 63 -14.63 -1.63 -1.92
CA HIS A 63 -13.51 -0.72 -2.11
C HIS A 63 -13.49 -0.26 -3.57
N PHE A 64 -12.55 0.63 -3.94
CA PHE A 64 -12.39 1.03 -5.33
C PHE A 64 -11.84 -0.16 -6.14
N VAL A 65 -12.67 -0.71 -7.03
CA VAL A 65 -12.29 -1.82 -7.90
C VAL A 65 -11.60 -1.28 -9.15
N GLY A 66 -10.32 -1.65 -9.32
CA GLY A 66 -9.57 -1.20 -10.48
C GLY A 66 -8.14 -1.73 -10.56
N ASP A 67 -7.64 -1.82 -11.79
CA ASP A 67 -6.27 -2.25 -12.07
C ASP A 67 -5.34 -1.03 -12.07
N ILE A 68 -4.43 -0.97 -11.09
CA ILE A 68 -3.48 0.13 -10.91
C ILE A 68 -2.44 0.24 -12.03
N SER A 69 -2.29 -0.77 -12.90
CA SER A 69 -1.45 -0.66 -14.09
C SER A 69 -1.97 0.37 -15.10
N ARG A 70 -3.25 0.74 -14.98
CA ARG A 70 -3.94 1.67 -15.88
C ARG A 70 -3.97 3.06 -15.27
N LYS A 71 -3.41 4.02 -16.02
CA LYS A 71 -3.31 5.42 -15.63
C LYS A 71 -4.67 6.03 -15.25
N GLU A 72 -5.68 5.81 -16.07
CA GLU A 72 -7.03 6.39 -15.91
C GLU A 72 -7.71 5.90 -14.64
N ILE A 73 -7.41 4.66 -14.23
CA ILE A 73 -7.92 4.07 -12.99
C ILE A 73 -7.31 4.77 -11.77
N LEU A 74 -5.99 5.01 -11.78
CA LEU A 74 -5.33 5.75 -10.70
C LEU A 74 -5.84 7.20 -10.63
N GLU A 75 -6.05 7.86 -11.76
CA GLU A 75 -6.60 9.22 -11.81
C GLU A 75 -8.02 9.28 -11.23
N SER A 76 -8.87 8.31 -11.57
CA SER A 76 -10.24 8.21 -11.05
C SER A 76 -10.26 7.92 -9.55
N PHE A 77 -9.39 7.03 -9.10
CA PHE A 77 -9.26 6.70 -7.68
C PHE A 77 -8.80 7.91 -6.86
N VAL A 78 -7.78 8.63 -7.33
CA VAL A 78 -7.31 9.85 -6.65
C VAL A 78 -8.39 10.93 -6.67
N ALA A 79 -9.12 11.10 -7.77
CA ALA A 79 -10.22 12.06 -7.86
C ALA A 79 -11.31 11.77 -6.81
N GLU A 80 -11.63 10.51 -6.55
CA GLU A 80 -12.55 10.13 -5.47
C GLU A 80 -12.02 10.57 -4.10
N ILE A 81 -10.76 10.30 -3.79
CA ILE A 81 -10.15 10.67 -2.51
C ILE A 81 -10.19 12.20 -2.31
N ILE A 82 -9.69 12.95 -3.29
CA ILE A 82 -9.57 14.41 -3.16
C ILE A 82 -10.92 15.13 -3.19
N SER A 83 -11.97 14.49 -3.70
CA SER A 83 -13.33 15.03 -3.62
C SER A 83 -13.85 15.12 -2.18
N ARG A 84 -13.30 14.33 -1.27
CA ARG A 84 -13.69 14.23 0.15
C ARG A 84 -12.64 14.81 1.10
N HIS A 85 -11.36 14.74 0.72
CA HIS A 85 -10.24 15.13 1.57
C HIS A 85 -9.26 16.04 0.84
N LEU A 86 -8.80 17.04 1.57
CA LEU A 86 -7.77 17.96 1.08
C LEU A 86 -6.35 17.51 1.41
N LYS A 87 -6.21 16.49 2.28
CA LYS A 87 -4.90 15.97 2.72
C LYS A 87 -4.91 14.45 2.84
N VAL A 88 -3.76 13.84 2.50
CA VAL A 88 -3.47 12.42 2.65
C VAL A 88 -2.26 12.27 3.57
N ASP A 89 -2.37 11.44 4.59
CA ASP A 89 -1.32 11.25 5.60
C ASP A 89 -0.42 10.04 5.29
N TYR A 90 -1.00 8.95 4.75
CA TYR A 90 -0.25 7.72 4.49
C TYR A 90 -0.57 7.17 3.11
N ILE A 91 0.47 6.72 2.40
CA ILE A 91 0.35 5.96 1.16
C ILE A 91 1.07 4.64 1.34
N ILE A 92 0.34 3.52 1.23
CA ILE A 92 0.87 2.17 1.36
C ILE A 92 0.83 1.51 -0.02
N ASN A 93 1.97 1.44 -0.67
CA ASN A 93 2.15 0.72 -1.92
C ASN A 93 2.40 -0.75 -1.60
N ASN A 94 1.33 -1.56 -1.63
CA ASN A 94 1.36 -2.98 -1.28
C ASN A 94 0.97 -3.89 -2.45
N ALA A 95 0.29 -3.39 -3.48
CA ALA A 95 -0.09 -4.21 -4.61
C ALA A 95 1.12 -4.90 -5.25
N LEU A 96 1.00 -6.21 -5.41
CA LEU A 96 2.08 -7.04 -5.95
C LEU A 96 1.90 -7.28 -7.44
N PRO A 97 2.99 -7.22 -8.23
CA PRO A 97 2.94 -7.63 -9.62
C PRO A 97 2.81 -9.16 -9.76
N MET A 98 2.44 -9.59 -10.96
CA MET A 98 2.43 -11.01 -11.32
C MET A 98 3.83 -11.62 -11.17
N MET A 99 3.89 -12.84 -10.65
CA MET A 99 5.12 -13.59 -10.49
C MET A 99 5.23 -14.65 -11.59
N LYS A 100 6.12 -14.40 -12.56
CA LYS A 100 6.44 -15.35 -13.64
C LYS A 100 7.94 -15.37 -13.92
N GLY A 101 8.43 -16.53 -14.29
CA GLY A 101 9.81 -16.78 -14.63
C GLY A 101 10.15 -16.51 -16.10
N ILE A 102 11.44 -16.54 -16.42
CA ILE A 102 11.95 -16.22 -17.75
C ILE A 102 11.43 -17.16 -18.83
N ASP A 103 11.12 -18.41 -18.49
CA ASP A 103 10.67 -19.42 -19.45
C ASP A 103 9.20 -19.25 -19.88
N GLU A 104 8.38 -18.59 -19.04
CA GLU A 104 6.93 -18.48 -19.24
C GLU A 104 6.43 -17.04 -19.36
N CYS A 105 7.24 -16.06 -18.94
CA CYS A 105 6.83 -14.67 -18.90
C CYS A 105 6.91 -14.06 -20.29
N THR A 106 5.77 -13.62 -20.82
CA THR A 106 5.78 -12.87 -22.09
C THR A 106 6.28 -11.44 -21.86
N TYR A 107 6.59 -10.76 -22.96
CA TYR A 107 6.98 -9.35 -22.90
C TYR A 107 5.87 -8.48 -22.26
N GLU A 108 4.62 -8.70 -22.64
CA GLU A 108 3.46 -7.95 -22.14
C GLU A 108 3.24 -8.20 -20.64
N GLU A 109 3.41 -9.44 -20.19
CA GLU A 109 3.31 -9.78 -18.77
C GLU A 109 4.45 -9.17 -17.95
N PHE A 110 5.66 -9.11 -18.50
CA PHE A 110 6.76 -8.42 -17.85
C PHE A 110 6.51 -6.90 -17.76
N GLN A 111 6.02 -6.28 -18.85
CA GLN A 111 5.63 -4.87 -18.85
C GLN A 111 4.51 -4.60 -17.85
N TYR A 112 3.53 -5.49 -17.75
CA TYR A 112 2.46 -5.41 -16.74
C TYR A 112 3.04 -5.47 -15.32
N ALA A 113 3.97 -6.38 -15.03
CA ALA A 113 4.62 -6.47 -13.72
C ALA A 113 5.34 -5.17 -13.35
N LEU A 114 6.06 -4.55 -14.29
CA LEU A 114 6.69 -3.24 -14.08
C LEU A 114 5.67 -2.13 -13.89
N SER A 115 4.56 -2.17 -14.62
CA SER A 115 3.48 -1.18 -14.50
C SER A 115 2.87 -1.22 -13.10
N VAL A 116 2.60 -2.41 -12.55
CA VAL A 116 2.04 -2.58 -11.20
C VAL A 116 3.07 -2.25 -10.11
N GLY A 117 4.30 -2.78 -10.22
CA GLY A 117 5.27 -2.70 -9.13
C GLY A 117 6.13 -1.43 -9.13
N VAL A 118 6.19 -0.69 -10.24
CA VAL A 118 7.07 0.49 -10.38
C VAL A 118 6.30 1.73 -10.79
N THR A 119 5.61 1.65 -11.95
CA THR A 119 4.98 2.83 -12.53
C THR A 119 3.79 3.31 -11.71
N ALA A 120 2.95 2.39 -11.23
CA ALA A 120 1.77 2.73 -10.44
C ALA A 120 2.12 3.39 -9.09
N PRO A 121 3.04 2.86 -8.26
CA PRO A 121 3.48 3.54 -7.03
C PRO A 121 4.03 4.94 -7.30
N PHE A 122 4.88 5.09 -8.30
CA PHE A 122 5.40 6.40 -8.69
C PHE A 122 4.27 7.36 -9.10
N TYR A 123 3.36 6.90 -9.95
CA TYR A 123 2.31 7.76 -10.48
C TYR A 123 1.27 8.12 -9.42
N LEU A 124 0.91 7.19 -8.55
CA LEU A 124 0.02 7.45 -7.42
C LEU A 124 0.58 8.54 -6.50
N VAL A 125 1.86 8.43 -6.13
CA VAL A 125 2.54 9.47 -5.33
C VAL A 125 2.57 10.81 -6.07
N LYS A 126 2.85 10.81 -7.38
CA LYS A 126 2.84 12.02 -8.20
C LYS A 126 1.47 12.71 -8.18
N LEU A 127 0.38 11.95 -8.31
CA LEU A 127 -0.99 12.48 -8.28
C LEU A 127 -1.37 13.03 -6.91
N LEU A 128 -0.98 12.33 -5.84
CA LEU A 128 -1.30 12.73 -4.46
C LEU A 128 -0.36 13.79 -3.88
N LYS A 129 0.80 14.04 -4.51
CA LYS A 129 1.81 14.98 -4.00
C LYS A 129 1.26 16.36 -3.58
N PRO A 130 0.34 17.00 -4.34
CA PRO A 130 -0.23 18.29 -3.92
C PRO A 130 -1.11 18.21 -2.67
N TYR A 131 -1.52 17.02 -2.30
CA TYR A 131 -2.47 16.73 -1.21
C TYR A 131 -1.81 16.03 -0.03
N LEU A 132 -0.49 15.87 -0.02
CA LEU A 132 0.20 15.26 1.13
C LEU A 132 0.16 16.20 2.35
N ALA A 133 -0.17 15.64 3.51
CA ALA A 133 -0.08 16.34 4.78
C ALA A 133 1.39 16.61 5.15
N ASP A 134 1.63 17.61 5.99
CA ASP A 134 2.95 17.80 6.58
C ASP A 134 3.31 16.57 7.42
N GLY A 135 4.48 15.99 7.15
CA GLY A 135 4.89 14.72 7.77
C GLY A 135 4.22 13.47 7.20
N ALA A 136 3.55 13.56 6.05
CA ALA A 136 2.99 12.38 5.38
C ALA A 136 4.04 11.29 5.14
N CYS A 137 3.62 10.03 5.26
CA CYS A 137 4.51 8.88 5.11
C CYS A 137 4.11 8.04 3.89
N ILE A 138 5.12 7.67 3.10
CA ILE A 138 4.96 6.75 1.95
C ILE A 138 5.69 5.46 2.28
N ILE A 139 4.95 4.35 2.28
CA ILE A 139 5.47 3.02 2.61
C ILE A 139 5.36 2.12 1.39
N ASN A 140 6.49 1.56 0.96
CA ASN A 140 6.54 0.55 -0.08
C ASN A 140 6.75 -0.83 0.55
N ILE A 141 5.78 -1.73 0.37
CA ILE A 141 5.92 -3.11 0.85
C ILE A 141 6.83 -3.86 -0.14
N SER A 142 8.00 -4.23 0.33
CA SER A 142 9.01 -4.96 -0.41
C SER A 142 9.08 -6.43 0.02
N SER A 143 9.99 -7.17 -0.56
CA SER A 143 10.20 -8.60 -0.30
C SER A 143 11.69 -8.90 -0.19
N SER A 144 12.05 -9.99 0.51
CA SER A 144 13.41 -10.54 0.48
C SER A 144 13.88 -10.90 -0.94
N ARG A 145 12.95 -11.07 -1.88
CA ARG A 145 13.24 -11.33 -3.29
C ARG A 145 13.83 -10.13 -4.04
N ASP A 146 13.81 -8.97 -3.44
CA ASP A 146 14.53 -7.80 -3.95
C ASP A 146 16.06 -8.00 -3.94
N ARG A 147 16.55 -8.89 -3.04
CA ARG A 147 17.98 -9.25 -2.90
C ARG A 147 18.33 -10.60 -3.49
N MET A 148 17.40 -11.55 -3.43
CA MET A 148 17.60 -12.93 -3.85
C MET A 148 16.49 -13.34 -4.80
N SER A 149 16.79 -13.34 -6.12
CA SER A 149 15.87 -13.93 -7.09
C SER A 149 15.78 -15.44 -6.87
N GLN A 150 14.57 -15.97 -6.97
CA GLN A 150 14.35 -17.41 -7.03
C GLN A 150 13.91 -17.79 -8.46
N PRO A 151 14.16 -19.02 -8.91
CA PRO A 151 13.65 -19.48 -10.19
C PRO A 151 12.15 -19.18 -10.33
N GLN A 152 11.73 -18.84 -11.54
CA GLN A 152 10.32 -18.54 -11.89
C GLN A 152 9.71 -17.31 -11.18
N THR A 153 10.56 -16.32 -10.78
CA THR A 153 10.10 -15.09 -10.11
C THR A 153 10.69 -13.82 -10.68
N GLU A 154 11.29 -13.87 -11.87
CA GLU A 154 12.09 -12.78 -12.43
C GLU A 154 11.27 -11.51 -12.66
N SER A 155 10.01 -11.61 -13.10
CA SER A 155 9.14 -10.44 -13.27
C SER A 155 8.84 -9.73 -11.94
N TYR A 156 8.59 -10.48 -10.89
CA TYR A 156 8.35 -9.96 -9.54
C TYR A 156 9.62 -9.34 -8.95
N THR A 157 10.77 -10.04 -9.09
CA THR A 157 12.06 -9.56 -8.58
C THR A 157 12.48 -8.27 -9.25
N ALA A 158 12.29 -8.15 -10.58
CA ALA A 158 12.60 -6.94 -11.32
C ALA A 158 11.78 -5.75 -10.82
N ALA A 159 10.47 -5.93 -10.61
CA ALA A 159 9.59 -4.90 -10.09
C ALA A 159 9.92 -4.52 -8.63
N GLY A 160 10.23 -5.50 -7.77
CA GLY A 160 10.52 -5.27 -6.35
C GLY A 160 11.83 -4.53 -6.08
N ARG A 161 12.83 -4.64 -6.96
CA ARG A 161 14.13 -3.94 -6.82
C ARG A 161 14.05 -2.43 -6.99
N THR A 162 13.03 -1.93 -7.64
CA THR A 162 12.87 -0.50 -7.96
C THR A 162 12.22 0.30 -6.82
N CYS A 163 11.75 -0.36 -5.77
CA CYS A 163 11.08 0.27 -4.62
C CYS A 163 12.04 0.72 -3.50
N ARG A 164 13.34 0.83 -3.78
CA ARG A 164 14.36 1.30 -2.82
C ARG A 164 14.67 2.77 -2.96
#